data_2040ddc9963bf154dabb372063e57c05
#
_entry.id   2040ddc9963bf154dabb372063e57c05
#
_cell.length_a   1.000
_cell.length_b   1.000
_cell.length_c   1.000
_cell.angle_alpha   90.00
_cell.angle_beta   90.00
_cell.angle_gamma   90.00
#
_symmetry.space_group_name_H-M   'P 1'
#
loop_
_entity.id
_entity.type
_entity.pdbx_description
1 polymer ?
#
loop_
_entity_poly.entity_id
_entity_poly.type
_entity_poly.pdbx_seq_one_letter_code
_entity_poly.pdbx_strand_id
1 'polypeptide(L)'
;MPIGSLTLVAGGLSAGIGIALKDIINNFIYGIQLMGGRLRVGDWIECDGVRGKVTSINYQCVQMETIDGTEMSFLNATLFGKNFTNLTRNNSYEFTKIIAGVAYGTDIKKVREVLTEAMQQVRTKDQYGREIVEPKYGIKVVVGDMADSSVNIAVKQYVLVPERIGYVDRSKEVIYEALNAAGITIPFPQCDVHLIKDDTEGNQKL
;
A
#
# COMPACT_ATOMS: atom_id res chain seq x y z
N MET A 1 29.90 37.37 -48.41
CA MET A 1 29.95 36.73 -47.10
C MET A 1 30.17 35.23 -47.30
N PRO A 2 31.14 34.58 -46.62
CA PRO A 2 31.37 33.16 -46.82
C PRO A 2 30.18 32.37 -46.33
N ILE A 3 29.54 31.63 -47.22
CA ILE A 3 28.36 30.78 -46.97
C ILE A 3 28.65 29.77 -45.79
N GLY A 4 29.92 29.35 -45.63
CA GLY A 4 30.36 28.46 -44.59
C GLY A 4 30.22 29.00 -43.17
N SER A 5 30.42 30.29 -42.93
CA SER A 5 30.23 30.90 -41.61
C SER A 5 28.74 30.99 -41.20
N LEU A 6 27.87 31.27 -42.20
CA LEU A 6 26.46 31.29 -41.96
C LEU A 6 25.89 29.92 -41.61
N THR A 7 26.37 28.88 -42.30
CA THR A 7 25.95 27.50 -42.04
C THR A 7 26.42 27.04 -40.65
N LEU A 8 27.63 27.41 -40.20
CA LEU A 8 28.16 27.09 -38.87
C LEU A 8 27.31 27.76 -37.78
N VAL A 9 26.97 29.04 -37.94
CA VAL A 9 26.14 29.78 -36.98
C VAL A 9 24.71 29.20 -36.93
N ALA A 10 24.10 28.92 -38.09
CA ALA A 10 22.80 28.33 -38.18
C ALA A 10 22.77 26.91 -37.55
N GLY A 11 23.78 26.11 -37.77
CA GLY A 11 23.95 24.79 -37.15
C GLY A 11 24.05 24.84 -35.62
N GLY A 12 24.88 25.75 -35.12
CA GLY A 12 25.04 25.98 -33.68
C GLY A 12 23.73 26.45 -33.01
N LEU A 13 23.05 27.40 -33.66
CA LEU A 13 21.74 27.88 -33.15
C LEU A 13 20.71 26.80 -33.16
N SER A 14 20.59 26.01 -34.24
CA SER A 14 19.64 24.88 -34.31
C SER A 14 19.88 23.82 -33.27
N ALA A 15 21.16 23.47 -33.01
CA ALA A 15 21.52 22.54 -31.96
C ALA A 15 21.14 23.08 -30.55
N GLY A 16 21.44 24.36 -30.30
CA GLY A 16 21.07 25.03 -29.05
C GLY A 16 19.55 25.02 -28.81
N ILE A 17 18.74 25.36 -29.82
CA ILE A 17 17.27 25.31 -29.73
C ILE A 17 16.78 23.87 -29.52
N GLY A 18 17.37 22.89 -30.22
CA GLY A 18 17.01 21.48 -30.06
C GLY A 18 17.22 20.97 -28.63
N ILE A 19 18.35 21.33 -28.02
CA ILE A 19 18.64 20.99 -26.62
C ILE A 19 17.66 21.71 -25.68
N ALA A 20 17.36 22.98 -25.89
CA ALA A 20 16.45 23.76 -25.07
C ALA A 20 15.00 23.24 -25.11
N LEU A 21 14.56 22.71 -26.25
CA LEU A 21 13.20 22.19 -26.45
C LEU A 21 13.05 20.71 -26.09
N LYS A 22 14.14 19.98 -25.87
CA LYS A 22 14.15 18.53 -25.64
C LYS A 22 13.16 18.08 -24.58
N ASP A 23 13.15 18.74 -23.42
CA ASP A 23 12.31 18.33 -22.30
C ASP A 23 10.82 18.62 -22.55
N ILE A 24 10.52 19.69 -23.24
CA ILE A 24 9.15 20.04 -23.65
C ILE A 24 8.61 18.97 -24.60
N ILE A 25 9.38 18.61 -25.62
CA ILE A 25 9.01 17.60 -26.61
C ILE A 25 8.86 16.22 -25.95
N ASN A 26 9.78 15.85 -25.06
CA ASN A 26 9.68 14.58 -24.34
C ASN A 26 8.41 14.50 -23.48
N ASN A 27 8.11 15.54 -22.71
CA ASN A 27 6.89 15.57 -21.89
C ASN A 27 5.62 15.47 -22.76
N PHE A 28 5.59 16.14 -23.87
CA PHE A 28 4.48 16.08 -24.80
C PHE A 28 4.27 14.67 -25.40
N ILE A 29 5.33 14.04 -25.90
CA ILE A 29 5.30 12.68 -26.46
C ILE A 29 4.85 11.67 -25.40
N TYR A 30 5.44 11.73 -24.21
CA TYR A 30 5.08 10.82 -23.13
C TYR A 30 3.67 11.07 -22.60
N GLY A 31 3.19 12.32 -22.61
CA GLY A 31 1.80 12.65 -22.30
C GLY A 31 0.81 11.94 -23.24
N ILE A 32 1.08 11.98 -24.54
CA ILE A 32 0.27 11.25 -25.52
C ILE A 32 0.30 9.74 -25.28
N GLN A 33 1.48 9.19 -24.97
CA GLN A 33 1.61 7.74 -24.70
C GLN A 33 0.90 7.32 -23.41
N LEU A 34 0.92 8.15 -22.36
CA LEU A 34 0.19 7.90 -21.12
C LEU A 34 -1.32 7.90 -21.37
N MET A 35 -1.83 8.92 -22.06
CA MET A 35 -3.24 9.02 -22.44
C MET A 35 -3.68 7.92 -23.40
N GLY A 36 -2.79 7.44 -24.24
CA GLY A 36 -3.04 6.36 -25.22
C GLY A 36 -3.36 4.99 -24.64
N GLY A 37 -3.61 4.92 -23.33
CA GLY A 37 -4.17 3.74 -22.69
C GLY A 37 -3.36 3.20 -21.52
N ARG A 38 -2.26 3.82 -21.10
CA ARG A 38 -1.52 3.40 -19.90
C ARG A 38 -2.13 3.94 -18.61
N LEU A 39 -2.75 5.12 -18.68
CA LEU A 39 -3.30 5.83 -17.53
C LEU A 39 -4.60 6.52 -17.91
N ARG A 40 -5.55 6.59 -16.98
CA ARG A 40 -6.82 7.29 -17.12
C ARG A 40 -7.09 8.17 -15.93
N VAL A 41 -7.81 9.27 -16.14
CA VAL A 41 -8.35 10.08 -15.03
C VAL A 41 -9.27 9.19 -14.19
N GLY A 42 -9.08 9.23 -12.88
CA GLY A 42 -9.78 8.36 -11.93
C GLY A 42 -9.03 7.07 -11.54
N ASP A 43 -7.96 6.71 -12.26
CA ASP A 43 -7.10 5.59 -11.86
C ASP A 43 -6.38 5.90 -10.53
N TRP A 44 -6.22 4.89 -9.70
CA TRP A 44 -5.33 4.94 -8.55
C TRP A 44 -3.96 4.42 -8.95
N ILE A 45 -2.94 5.20 -8.66
CA ILE A 45 -1.55 4.84 -8.96
C ILE A 45 -0.68 4.96 -7.72
N GLU A 46 0.42 4.21 -7.75
CA GLU A 46 1.52 4.34 -6.81
C GLU A 46 2.81 4.63 -7.59
N CYS A 47 3.46 5.73 -7.26
CA CYS A 47 4.73 6.13 -7.82
C CYS A 47 5.63 6.70 -6.71
N ASP A 48 6.88 6.24 -6.63
CA ASP A 48 7.84 6.64 -5.58
C ASP A 48 7.30 6.45 -4.14
N GLY A 49 6.47 5.42 -3.91
CA GLY A 49 5.86 5.15 -2.60
C GLY A 49 4.67 6.05 -2.26
N VAL A 50 4.32 7.00 -3.12
CA VAL A 50 3.16 7.86 -2.95
C VAL A 50 1.98 7.29 -3.73
N ARG A 51 0.84 7.16 -3.06
CA ARG A 51 -0.42 6.69 -3.63
C ARG A 51 -1.39 7.85 -3.81
N GLY A 52 -2.09 7.85 -4.94
CA GLY A 52 -3.10 8.86 -5.20
C GLY A 52 -3.99 8.49 -6.36
N LYS A 53 -5.08 9.26 -6.48
CA LYS A 53 -6.05 9.18 -7.56
C LYS A 53 -5.69 10.20 -8.62
N VAL A 54 -5.56 9.79 -9.86
CA VAL A 54 -5.29 10.68 -10.99
C VAL A 54 -6.49 11.61 -11.19
N THR A 55 -6.24 12.91 -11.06
CA THR A 55 -7.25 13.98 -11.23
C THR A 55 -7.22 14.56 -12.64
N SER A 56 -6.03 14.72 -13.21
CA SER A 56 -5.88 15.20 -14.58
C SER A 56 -4.65 14.63 -15.27
N ILE A 57 -4.71 14.56 -16.60
CA ILE A 57 -3.59 14.18 -17.46
C ILE A 57 -3.49 15.24 -18.53
N ASN A 58 -2.40 16.00 -18.50
CA ASN A 58 -2.12 17.07 -19.44
C ASN A 58 -0.91 16.68 -20.32
N TYR A 59 -0.65 17.49 -21.34
CA TYR A 59 0.48 17.25 -22.25
C TYR A 59 1.86 17.43 -21.60
N GLN A 60 1.94 18.05 -20.43
CA GLN A 60 3.21 18.24 -19.68
C GLN A 60 3.30 17.39 -18.41
N CYS A 61 2.17 17.22 -17.71
CA CYS A 61 2.15 16.56 -16.40
C CYS A 61 0.88 15.74 -16.18
N VAL A 62 1.00 14.77 -15.27
CA VAL A 62 -0.09 14.06 -14.63
C VAL A 62 -0.26 14.65 -13.24
N GLN A 63 -1.48 15.00 -12.87
CA GLN A 63 -1.85 15.43 -11.52
C GLN A 63 -2.59 14.31 -10.81
N MET A 64 -2.29 14.11 -9.54
CA MET A 64 -3.01 13.18 -8.68
C MET A 64 -3.27 13.79 -7.31
N GLU A 65 -4.39 13.45 -6.74
CA GLU A 65 -4.74 13.71 -5.34
C GLU A 65 -4.26 12.53 -4.50
N THR A 66 -3.40 12.81 -3.52
CA THR A 66 -2.87 11.80 -2.62
C THR A 66 -3.92 11.40 -1.58
N ILE A 67 -3.66 10.33 -0.84
CA ILE A 67 -4.52 9.86 0.25
C ILE A 67 -4.71 10.95 1.33
N ASP A 68 -3.68 11.78 1.54
CA ASP A 68 -3.71 12.86 2.53
C ASP A 68 -4.42 14.13 2.03
N GLY A 69 -5.03 14.08 0.82
CA GLY A 69 -5.73 15.20 0.22
C GLY A 69 -4.82 16.27 -0.38
N THR A 70 -3.53 15.98 -0.54
CA THR A 70 -2.59 16.89 -1.22
C THR A 70 -2.54 16.61 -2.72
N GLU A 71 -2.40 17.66 -3.52
CA GLU A 71 -2.20 17.52 -4.96
C GLU A 71 -0.73 17.34 -5.29
N MET A 72 -0.41 16.32 -6.07
CA MET A 72 0.93 16.04 -6.55
C MET A 72 0.96 16.03 -8.08
N SER A 73 1.96 16.69 -8.66
CA SER A 73 2.14 16.76 -10.12
C SER A 73 3.45 16.09 -10.52
N PHE A 74 3.38 15.15 -11.46
CA PHE A 74 4.54 14.52 -12.09
C PHE A 74 4.66 14.99 -13.53
N LEU A 75 5.86 15.40 -13.93
CA LEU A 75 6.15 15.59 -15.35
C LEU A 75 5.99 14.25 -16.09
N ASN A 76 5.38 14.28 -17.26
CA ASN A 76 5.10 13.07 -18.03
C ASN A 76 6.36 12.25 -18.31
N ALA A 77 7.48 12.90 -18.63
CA ALA A 77 8.77 12.26 -18.85
C ALA A 77 9.28 11.54 -17.58
N THR A 78 9.07 12.14 -16.41
CA THR A 78 9.46 11.55 -15.13
C THR A 78 8.60 10.34 -14.81
N LEU A 79 7.28 10.45 -14.94
CA LEU A 79 6.36 9.36 -14.66
C LEU A 79 6.55 8.19 -15.63
N PHE A 80 6.75 8.49 -16.92
CA PHE A 80 6.96 7.47 -17.95
C PHE A 80 8.31 6.74 -17.79
N GLY A 81 9.36 7.47 -17.36
CA GLY A 81 10.69 6.91 -17.11
C GLY A 81 10.81 6.12 -15.80
N LYS A 82 9.84 6.25 -14.90
CA LYS A 82 9.78 5.52 -13.63
C LYS A 82 8.81 4.35 -13.71
N ASN A 83 9.02 3.36 -12.85
CA ASN A 83 8.03 2.31 -12.66
C ASN A 83 6.91 2.85 -11.77
N PHE A 84 5.73 2.97 -12.30
CA PHE A 84 4.52 3.23 -11.51
C PHE A 84 3.59 2.02 -11.57
N THR A 85 2.88 1.78 -10.48
CA THR A 85 1.86 0.73 -10.40
C THR A 85 0.48 1.34 -10.56
N ASN A 86 -0.29 0.89 -11.54
CA ASN A 86 -1.70 1.24 -11.65
C ASN A 86 -2.52 0.21 -10.87
N LEU A 87 -3.13 0.66 -9.78
CA LEU A 87 -3.82 -0.20 -8.80
C LEU A 87 -5.24 -0.56 -9.23
N THR A 88 -5.85 0.21 -10.14
CA THR A 88 -7.27 0.04 -10.50
C THR A 88 -7.51 -0.40 -11.94
N ARG A 89 -6.47 -0.45 -12.77
CA ARG A 89 -6.63 -0.69 -14.20
C ARG A 89 -7.22 -2.04 -14.58
N ASN A 90 -6.75 -3.12 -13.95
CA ASN A 90 -7.18 -4.48 -14.26
C ASN A 90 -8.22 -4.99 -13.26
N ASN A 91 -8.09 -4.57 -12.02
CA ASN A 91 -8.98 -4.93 -10.93
C ASN A 91 -9.00 -3.77 -9.93
N SER A 92 -10.18 -3.32 -9.56
CA SER A 92 -10.32 -2.24 -8.57
C SER A 92 -10.04 -2.68 -7.13
N TYR A 93 -9.68 -3.94 -6.92
CA TYR A 93 -9.43 -4.53 -5.61
C TYR A 93 -7.94 -4.84 -5.41
N GLU A 94 -7.44 -4.53 -4.24
CA GLU A 94 -6.07 -4.76 -3.81
C GLU A 94 -6.01 -5.80 -2.70
N PHE A 95 -5.00 -6.67 -2.74
CA PHE A 95 -4.75 -7.63 -1.67
C PHE A 95 -4.39 -6.91 -0.38
N THR A 96 -5.11 -7.26 0.69
CA THR A 96 -4.92 -6.68 2.03
C THR A 96 -4.74 -7.80 3.04
N LYS A 97 -3.75 -7.64 3.90
CA LYS A 97 -3.42 -8.56 5.00
C LYS A 97 -3.47 -7.78 6.31
N ILE A 98 -4.34 -8.20 7.23
CA ILE A 98 -4.41 -7.66 8.58
C ILE A 98 -3.90 -8.74 9.52
N ILE A 99 -3.03 -8.39 10.46
CA ILE A 99 -2.40 -9.32 11.40
C ILE A 99 -2.94 -9.03 12.79
N ALA A 100 -3.38 -10.09 13.48
CA ALA A 100 -3.74 -10.07 14.89
C ALA A 100 -2.94 -11.15 15.64
N GLY A 101 -2.22 -10.77 16.69
CA GLY A 101 -1.48 -11.69 17.54
C GLY A 101 -2.38 -12.28 18.63
N VAL A 102 -2.35 -13.60 18.79
CA VAL A 102 -3.02 -14.31 19.91
C VAL A 102 -2.00 -15.07 20.73
N ALA A 103 -2.31 -15.33 22.01
CA ALA A 103 -1.39 -16.04 22.90
C ALA A 103 -1.14 -17.49 22.44
N TYR A 104 0.05 -18.00 22.69
CA TYR A 104 0.36 -19.41 22.50
C TYR A 104 -0.60 -20.29 23.35
N GLY A 105 -0.98 -21.44 22.80
CA GLY A 105 -1.95 -22.33 23.43
C GLY A 105 -3.42 -21.99 23.14
N THR A 106 -3.69 -20.89 22.42
CA THR A 106 -5.04 -20.53 22.00
C THR A 106 -5.56 -21.51 20.92
N ASP A 107 -6.83 -21.90 21.02
CA ASP A 107 -7.47 -22.73 19.97
C ASP A 107 -7.64 -21.93 18.67
N ILE A 108 -6.81 -22.27 17.70
CA ILE A 108 -6.77 -21.62 16.39
C ILE A 108 -8.08 -21.81 15.60
N LYS A 109 -8.82 -22.91 15.83
CA LYS A 109 -10.12 -23.13 15.17
C LYS A 109 -11.13 -22.11 15.68
N LYS A 110 -11.22 -21.94 17.00
CA LYS A 110 -12.06 -20.91 17.60
C LYS A 110 -11.71 -19.51 17.13
N VAL A 111 -10.41 -19.17 17.07
CA VAL A 111 -9.95 -17.86 16.54
C VAL A 111 -10.42 -17.65 15.12
N ARG A 112 -10.29 -18.67 14.27
CA ARG A 112 -10.71 -18.58 12.87
C ARG A 112 -12.21 -18.33 12.73
N GLU A 113 -13.03 -19.04 13.50
CA GLU A 113 -14.49 -18.87 13.48
C GLU A 113 -14.87 -17.46 13.92
N VAL A 114 -14.36 -17.00 15.07
CA VAL A 114 -14.60 -15.66 15.62
C VAL A 114 -14.21 -14.57 14.64
N LEU A 115 -13.01 -14.64 14.09
CA LEU A 115 -12.53 -13.62 13.15
C LEU A 115 -13.25 -13.67 11.81
N THR A 116 -13.67 -14.84 11.33
CA THR A 116 -14.44 -14.94 10.09
C THR A 116 -15.82 -14.31 10.26
N GLU A 117 -16.50 -14.58 11.38
CA GLU A 117 -17.80 -13.99 11.69
C GLU A 117 -17.71 -12.46 11.87
N ALA A 118 -16.75 -12.01 12.66
CA ALA A 118 -16.49 -10.59 12.89
C ALA A 118 -16.24 -9.83 11.58
N MET A 119 -15.40 -10.39 10.72
CA MET A 119 -15.07 -9.75 9.44
C MET A 119 -16.23 -9.76 8.44
N GLN A 120 -17.20 -10.65 8.56
CA GLN A 120 -18.42 -10.58 7.74
C GLN A 120 -19.28 -9.36 8.10
N GLN A 121 -19.28 -8.91 9.35
CA GLN A 121 -19.99 -7.71 9.78
C GLN A 121 -19.39 -6.43 9.21
N VAL A 122 -18.09 -6.43 8.89
CA VAL A 122 -17.39 -5.28 8.27
C VAL A 122 -17.61 -5.22 6.76
N ARG A 123 -18.17 -6.27 6.15
CA ARG A 123 -18.50 -6.27 4.72
C ARG A 123 -19.63 -5.29 4.46
N THR A 124 -19.25 -4.14 3.93
CA THR A 124 -20.18 -3.07 3.55
C THR A 124 -20.05 -2.76 2.07
N LYS A 125 -20.95 -1.92 1.58
CA LYS A 125 -20.87 -1.38 0.23
C LYS A 125 -20.38 0.05 0.28
N ASP A 126 -19.69 0.46 -0.78
CA ASP A 126 -19.32 1.85 -0.96
C ASP A 126 -20.55 2.71 -1.33
N GLN A 127 -20.36 4.01 -1.48
CA GLN A 127 -21.41 4.97 -1.86
C GLN A 127 -22.02 4.69 -3.24
N TYR A 128 -21.39 3.86 -4.07
CA TYR A 128 -21.87 3.46 -5.40
C TYR A 128 -22.51 2.07 -5.40
N GLY A 129 -22.67 1.44 -4.23
CA GLY A 129 -23.25 0.10 -4.07
C GLY A 129 -22.30 -1.06 -4.41
N ARG A 130 -20.99 -0.81 -4.61
CA ARG A 130 -20.01 -1.85 -4.86
C ARG A 130 -19.58 -2.49 -3.53
N GLU A 131 -19.40 -3.80 -3.53
CA GLU A 131 -18.87 -4.52 -2.36
C GLU A 131 -17.44 -4.02 -2.06
N ILE A 132 -17.16 -3.64 -0.81
CA ILE A 132 -15.82 -3.20 -0.41
C ILE A 132 -14.83 -4.37 -0.40
N VAL A 133 -15.29 -5.58 -0.05
CA VAL A 133 -14.50 -6.81 -0.13
C VAL A 133 -14.92 -7.60 -1.37
N GLU A 134 -13.95 -7.99 -2.18
CA GLU A 134 -14.18 -8.77 -3.41
C GLU A 134 -14.89 -10.09 -3.09
N PRO A 135 -16.11 -10.31 -3.56
CA PRO A 135 -16.89 -11.51 -3.23
C PRO A 135 -16.24 -12.81 -3.73
N LYS A 136 -15.52 -12.73 -4.85
CA LYS A 136 -14.89 -13.88 -5.50
C LYS A 136 -13.89 -14.61 -4.62
N TYR A 137 -13.10 -13.86 -3.85
CA TYR A 137 -12.03 -14.43 -3.03
C TYR A 137 -12.41 -14.57 -1.57
N GLY A 138 -13.43 -13.84 -1.11
CA GLY A 138 -13.91 -13.86 0.25
C GLY A 138 -12.86 -13.44 1.28
N ILE A 139 -13.11 -13.81 2.53
CA ILE A 139 -12.22 -13.57 3.66
C ILE A 139 -11.52 -14.88 4.01
N LYS A 140 -10.19 -14.86 4.13
CA LYS A 140 -9.39 -16.03 4.52
C LYS A 140 -8.64 -15.74 5.81
N VAL A 141 -8.94 -16.50 6.85
CA VAL A 141 -8.27 -16.43 8.15
C VAL A 141 -7.30 -17.62 8.25
N VAL A 142 -6.01 -17.32 8.33
CA VAL A 142 -4.93 -18.31 8.36
C VAL A 142 -3.90 -17.96 9.43
N VAL A 143 -3.16 -18.96 9.89
CA VAL A 143 -1.94 -18.69 10.68
C VAL A 143 -0.93 -18.03 9.76
N GLY A 144 -0.46 -16.86 10.14
CA GLY A 144 0.50 -16.09 9.36
C GLY A 144 1.92 -16.43 9.72
N ASP A 145 2.25 -16.28 11.00
CA ASP A 145 3.61 -16.41 11.52
C ASP A 145 3.57 -16.74 13.02
N MET A 146 4.65 -17.30 13.55
CA MET A 146 4.87 -17.53 14.96
C MET A 146 5.92 -16.54 15.46
N ALA A 147 5.47 -15.50 16.17
CA ALA A 147 6.34 -14.47 16.73
C ALA A 147 6.82 -14.85 18.14
N ASP A 148 7.75 -14.08 18.69
CA ASP A 148 8.39 -14.37 19.99
C ASP A 148 7.39 -14.55 21.14
N SER A 149 6.27 -13.82 21.13
CA SER A 149 5.27 -13.84 22.21
C SER A 149 3.85 -14.11 21.73
N SER A 150 3.63 -14.35 20.44
CA SER A 150 2.29 -14.53 19.88
C SER A 150 2.28 -15.45 18.66
N VAL A 151 1.13 -16.05 18.42
CA VAL A 151 0.80 -16.65 17.13
C VAL A 151 0.07 -15.60 16.31
N ASN A 152 0.66 -15.17 15.21
CA ASN A 152 0.08 -14.15 14.34
C ASN A 152 -0.96 -14.76 13.40
N ILE A 153 -2.19 -14.34 13.54
CA ILE A 153 -3.29 -14.73 12.66
C ILE A 153 -3.43 -13.67 11.56
N ALA A 154 -3.40 -14.10 10.32
CA ALA A 154 -3.53 -13.22 9.16
C ALA A 154 -4.94 -13.32 8.57
N VAL A 155 -5.66 -12.23 8.56
CA VAL A 155 -6.90 -12.04 7.80
C VAL A 155 -6.54 -11.51 6.43
N LYS A 156 -6.76 -12.32 5.40
CA LYS A 156 -6.41 -12.04 4.01
C LYS A 156 -7.67 -11.83 3.19
N GLN A 157 -7.70 -10.76 2.40
CA GLN A 157 -8.83 -10.40 1.57
C GLN A 157 -8.41 -9.44 0.46
N TYR A 158 -9.28 -9.24 -0.52
CA TYR A 158 -9.11 -8.21 -1.54
C TYR A 158 -10.11 -7.09 -1.27
N VAL A 159 -9.61 -5.86 -1.12
CA VAL A 159 -10.39 -4.69 -0.71
C VAL A 159 -10.35 -3.65 -1.81
N LEU A 160 -11.47 -2.99 -2.03
CA LEU A 160 -11.59 -1.91 -3.02
C LEU A 160 -10.56 -0.80 -2.72
N VAL A 161 -9.74 -0.46 -3.71
CA VAL A 161 -8.57 0.42 -3.54
C VAL A 161 -8.91 1.74 -2.83
N PRO A 162 -9.95 2.50 -3.22
CA PRO A 162 -10.30 3.77 -2.55
C PRO A 162 -10.70 3.59 -1.08
N GLU A 163 -11.30 2.45 -0.72
CA GLU A 163 -11.86 2.19 0.60
C GLU A 163 -10.88 1.49 1.56
N ARG A 164 -9.70 1.12 1.04
CA ARG A 164 -8.76 0.24 1.74
C ARG A 164 -8.36 0.75 3.12
N ILE A 165 -8.06 2.04 3.26
CA ILE A 165 -7.57 2.61 4.52
C ILE A 165 -8.65 2.56 5.57
N GLY A 166 -9.81 3.15 5.32
CA GLY A 166 -10.92 3.15 6.27
C GLY A 166 -11.44 1.73 6.57
N TYR A 167 -11.35 0.82 5.61
CA TYR A 167 -11.68 -0.58 5.82
C TYR A 167 -10.69 -1.27 6.76
N VAL A 168 -9.38 -1.06 6.56
CA VAL A 168 -8.34 -1.67 7.41
C VAL A 168 -8.44 -1.18 8.86
N ASP A 169 -8.68 0.11 9.06
CA ASP A 169 -8.79 0.67 10.41
C ASP A 169 -10.03 0.13 11.14
N ARG A 170 -11.19 0.15 10.50
CA ARG A 170 -12.41 -0.47 11.02
C ARG A 170 -12.24 -1.97 11.31
N SER A 171 -11.55 -2.67 10.42
CA SER A 171 -11.29 -4.10 10.61
C SER A 171 -10.42 -4.39 11.83
N LYS A 172 -9.43 -3.54 12.13
CA LYS A 172 -8.60 -3.71 13.34
C LYS A 172 -9.43 -3.55 14.61
N GLU A 173 -10.32 -2.56 14.65
CA GLU A 173 -11.23 -2.34 15.78
C GLU A 173 -12.14 -3.56 15.99
N VAL A 174 -12.81 -4.01 14.94
CA VAL A 174 -13.70 -5.17 14.99
C VAL A 174 -12.97 -6.46 15.39
N ILE A 175 -11.77 -6.67 14.88
CA ILE A 175 -10.91 -7.81 15.27
C ILE A 175 -10.58 -7.75 16.76
N TYR A 176 -10.18 -6.58 17.26
CA TYR A 176 -9.86 -6.37 18.67
C TYR A 176 -11.06 -6.66 19.58
N GLU A 177 -12.22 -6.10 19.25
CA GLU A 177 -13.47 -6.32 20.00
C GLU A 177 -13.89 -7.77 19.98
N ALA A 178 -13.86 -8.44 18.81
CA ALA A 178 -14.25 -9.83 18.68
C ALA A 178 -13.35 -10.78 19.47
N LEU A 179 -12.02 -10.56 19.47
CA LEU A 179 -11.10 -11.36 20.26
C LEU A 179 -11.37 -11.20 21.76
N ASN A 180 -11.58 -9.97 22.24
CA ASN A 180 -11.90 -9.69 23.63
C ASN A 180 -13.23 -10.30 24.05
N ALA A 181 -14.29 -10.16 23.25
CA ALA A 181 -15.60 -10.73 23.52
C ALA A 181 -15.58 -12.27 23.58
N ALA A 182 -14.74 -12.90 22.76
CA ALA A 182 -14.56 -14.36 22.75
C ALA A 182 -13.63 -14.88 23.88
N GLY A 183 -13.05 -14.00 24.71
CA GLY A 183 -12.09 -14.34 25.75
C GLY A 183 -10.76 -14.85 25.18
N ILE A 184 -10.38 -14.43 23.97
CA ILE A 184 -9.10 -14.79 23.35
C ILE A 184 -8.05 -13.76 23.78
N THR A 185 -6.99 -14.24 24.41
CA THR A 185 -5.94 -13.38 24.96
C THR A 185 -5.05 -12.82 23.86
N ILE A 186 -4.93 -11.50 23.81
CA ILE A 186 -3.91 -10.78 23.05
C ILE A 186 -2.71 -10.64 23.97
N PRO A 187 -1.57 -11.31 23.69
CA PRO A 187 -0.47 -11.36 24.63
C PRO A 187 0.30 -10.05 24.71
N PHE A 188 0.75 -9.74 25.91
CA PHE A 188 1.87 -8.81 26.11
C PHE A 188 3.19 -9.51 25.79
N PRO A 189 4.30 -8.78 25.66
CA PRO A 189 5.63 -9.41 25.59
C PRO A 189 5.84 -10.39 26.74
N GLN A 190 6.20 -11.62 26.42
CA GLN A 190 6.46 -12.69 27.40
C GLN A 190 7.96 -12.84 27.62
N CYS A 191 8.36 -13.10 28.85
CA CYS A 191 9.75 -13.33 29.21
C CYS A 191 9.81 -14.46 30.24
N ASP A 192 10.59 -15.50 29.95
CA ASP A 192 10.88 -16.56 30.91
C ASP A 192 12.02 -16.11 31.80
N VAL A 193 11.78 -16.07 33.13
CA VAL A 193 12.76 -15.68 34.12
C VAL A 193 13.20 -16.89 34.92
N HIS A 194 14.46 -17.30 34.77
CA HIS A 194 15.09 -18.33 35.60
C HIS A 194 15.77 -17.69 36.79
N LEU A 195 15.22 -17.90 38.00
CA LEU A 195 15.85 -17.46 39.25
C LEU A 195 16.90 -18.50 39.68
N ILE A 196 18.15 -18.11 39.58
CA ILE A 196 19.27 -18.92 40.12
C ILE A 196 19.47 -18.49 41.56
N LYS A 197 19.28 -19.44 42.53
CA LYS A 197 19.68 -19.21 43.91
C LYS A 197 21.20 -19.35 43.97
N ASP A 198 21.85 -18.28 44.38
CA ASP A 198 23.28 -18.34 44.74
C ASP A 198 23.42 -19.09 46.08
N ASP A 199 23.90 -20.33 46.07
CA ASP A 199 24.18 -21.12 47.25
C ASP A 199 25.48 -20.65 47.98
N THR A 200 25.73 -19.34 48.03
CA THR A 200 26.91 -18.74 48.67
C THR A 200 26.71 -18.42 50.16
N GLU A 201 25.57 -18.79 50.80
CA GLU A 201 25.44 -18.73 52.26
C GLU A 201 25.67 -20.09 52.91
N GLY A 202 26.89 -20.55 52.87
CA GLY A 202 27.20 -21.85 53.49
C GLY A 202 28.68 -22.14 53.80
N ASN A 203 29.50 -21.11 54.09
CA ASN A 203 30.80 -21.41 54.69
C ASN A 203 31.39 -20.22 55.49
N GLN A 204 30.64 -19.75 56.50
CA GLN A 204 31.26 -19.08 57.62
C GLN A 204 31.07 -19.97 58.83
N LYS A 205 31.96 -20.97 58.99
CA LYS A 205 32.28 -21.55 60.27
C LYS A 205 33.78 -21.41 60.49
N LEU A 206 34.12 -20.54 61.44
CA LEU A 206 35.36 -20.41 62.25
C LEU A 206 36.58 -19.90 61.51
#